data_8aa3bd1cfb418c1f47e1f8bea9556d70
#
_entry.id   8aa3bd1cfb418c1f47e1f8bea9556d70
#
_cell.length_a   1.000
_cell.length_b   1.000
_cell.length_c   1.000
_cell.angle_alpha   90.00
_cell.angle_beta   90.00
_cell.angle_gamma   90.00
#
_symmetry.space_group_name_H-M   'P 1'
#
loop_
_entity.id
_entity.type
_entity.pdbx_description
1 polymer ?
#
loop_
_entity_poly.entity_id
_entity_poly.type
_entity_poly.pdbx_seq_one_letter_code
_entity_poly.pdbx_strand_id
1 'polypeptide(L)'
;MLKSLLQKSSRKKLSTGEEKKDTITVDERAIPMDLVSQAPSVCGKRTRRSFNSIDKTVGQRRKRSAEDLNKLDRRVESRDLISQLPEHIIHHILSLLRDAKDAARTSCLSRRWRQIWTSFSILKYDQDKIQEQEGCLDMSNKQMMFKDFVDNSLKSHLEQKLSIQKLVLHITAYDFTLARHMNRWINVAIKNNMKELDVNVVVKERKHYSLPRTVFAAKSITGLRLHGCKLRSCSDIKLPQLQKLYLRKVRVDQQTIENLISSCPLIEDLRFIYCTGLKDLKVSSLLKLDRVEVHHCHVLTEIIVKAPNLQTFWYRGEKSMPCKVDLVACVSLKRLTLEDANMTDGMFQDQFASLPLLEKLDLSKCNNLKNITISSIRLKRLVLRECKNLMEADIDAPNLFSFVFKGDKMPFSFSNPLSLNEAQFSFGPVHTDSREFRLGDEDALWFARLRELLEKLKHSNDLKLVVRSNKVFAFLTF
;
A
#
# COMPACT_ATOMS: atom_id res chain seq x y z
N MET A 1 -15.85 -12.53 35.69
CA MET A 1 -15.03 -12.43 34.47
C MET A 1 -15.35 -11.18 33.65
N LEU A 2 -16.60 -10.91 33.28
CA LEU A 2 -16.98 -9.69 32.51
C LEU A 2 -16.61 -8.38 33.26
N LYS A 3 -16.82 -8.30 34.58
CA LYS A 3 -16.44 -7.11 35.37
C LYS A 3 -14.94 -6.80 35.35
N SER A 4 -14.06 -7.80 35.27
CA SER A 4 -12.60 -7.60 35.22
C SER A 4 -12.10 -7.14 33.85
N LEU A 5 -12.77 -7.54 32.78
CA LEU A 5 -12.45 -7.13 31.41
C LEU A 5 -12.89 -5.67 31.11
N LEU A 6 -14.06 -5.29 31.65
CA LEU A 6 -14.59 -3.93 31.50
C LEU A 6 -13.81 -2.90 32.34
N GLN A 7 -13.35 -3.28 33.56
CA GLN A 7 -12.52 -2.40 34.39
C GLN A 7 -11.13 -2.12 33.81
N LYS A 8 -10.54 -3.05 33.05
CA LYS A 8 -9.26 -2.81 32.34
C LYS A 8 -9.38 -1.81 31.19
N SER A 9 -10.55 -1.73 30.55
CA SER A 9 -10.80 -0.77 29.48
C SER A 9 -11.07 0.67 29.98
N SER A 10 -11.71 0.81 31.14
CA SER A 10 -12.09 2.13 31.69
C SER A 10 -10.94 2.93 32.32
N ARG A 11 -9.83 2.29 32.69
CA ARG A 11 -8.68 2.97 33.33
C ARG A 11 -7.70 3.66 32.36
N LYS A 12 -7.90 3.58 31.05
CA LYS A 12 -6.99 4.17 30.05
C LYS A 12 -7.51 5.40 29.31
N LYS A 13 -8.66 6.00 29.71
CA LYS A 13 -9.15 7.23 29.08
C LYS A 13 -9.76 8.20 30.10
N LEU A 14 -8.89 8.91 30.77
CA LEU A 14 -9.19 10.20 31.40
C LEU A 14 -7.95 11.09 31.28
N SER A 15 -7.84 11.78 30.15
CA SER A 15 -7.18 13.09 30.03
C SER A 15 -7.47 13.70 28.65
N THR A 16 -8.08 14.90 28.74
CA THR A 16 -8.12 16.03 27.82
C THR A 16 -8.78 15.86 26.44
N GLY A 17 -9.85 16.64 26.30
CA GLY A 17 -10.55 16.92 25.06
C GLY A 17 -9.80 17.93 24.19
N GLU A 18 -9.99 17.75 22.89
CA GLU A 18 -10.07 18.83 21.88
C GLU A 18 -10.55 18.21 20.56
N GLU A 19 -11.63 18.75 20.03
CA GLU A 19 -12.18 18.39 18.74
C GLU A 19 -11.24 18.86 17.62
N LYS A 20 -10.76 17.93 16.78
CA LYS A 20 -10.24 18.27 15.45
C LYS A 20 -10.82 17.33 14.40
N LYS A 21 -11.33 17.96 13.34
CA LYS A 21 -11.88 17.35 12.13
C LYS A 21 -10.88 16.34 11.52
N ASP A 22 -11.30 15.08 11.44
CA ASP A 22 -10.50 14.01 10.89
C ASP A 22 -10.55 14.03 9.35
N THR A 23 -9.43 14.41 8.78
CA THR A 23 -9.10 14.11 7.39
C THR A 23 -8.55 12.68 7.34
N ILE A 24 -9.28 11.78 6.69
CA ILE A 24 -8.89 10.36 6.58
C ILE A 24 -7.66 10.25 5.69
N THR A 25 -6.50 10.06 6.31
CA THR A 25 -5.28 9.56 5.64
C THR A 25 -5.30 8.05 5.67
N VAL A 26 -5.19 7.45 4.49
CA VAL A 26 -5.11 6.00 4.30
C VAL A 26 -3.75 5.52 4.78
N ASP A 27 -3.78 4.68 5.81
CA ASP A 27 -2.62 4.08 6.45
C ASP A 27 -1.90 3.10 5.51
N GLU A 28 -0.73 3.47 5.05
CA GLU A 28 0.26 2.53 4.49
C GLU A 28 0.84 1.75 5.67
N ARG A 29 0.65 0.45 5.67
CA ARG A 29 1.18 -0.46 6.70
C ARG A 29 2.67 -0.22 6.91
N ALA A 30 2.98 0.55 7.94
CA ALA A 30 4.31 0.66 8.49
C ALA A 30 4.64 -0.61 9.26
N ILE A 31 5.72 -1.26 8.86
CA ILE A 31 6.47 -2.20 9.69
C ILE A 31 7.06 -1.39 10.84
N PRO A 32 7.03 -1.85 12.10
CA PRO A 32 7.58 -1.07 13.21
C PRO A 32 9.08 -0.87 13.03
N MET A 33 9.51 0.36 12.91
CA MET A 33 10.91 0.77 13.06
C MET A 33 11.12 1.31 14.48
N ASP A 34 11.31 0.42 15.43
CA ASP A 34 12.02 0.75 16.66
C ASP A 34 13.42 0.16 16.57
N LEU A 35 14.36 1.05 16.42
CA LEU A 35 15.80 0.95 16.73
C LEU A 35 16.64 1.72 15.69
N VAL A 36 16.60 3.04 15.70
CA VAL A 36 17.77 3.89 15.41
C VAL A 36 17.42 5.33 15.82
N SER A 37 17.63 5.64 17.08
CA SER A 37 17.81 7.02 17.52
C SER A 37 18.86 7.02 18.62
N GLN A 38 20.11 7.26 18.22
CA GLN A 38 21.14 7.92 19.00
C GLN A 38 22.46 7.89 18.21
N ALA A 39 22.74 8.97 17.53
CA ALA A 39 24.11 9.36 17.20
C ALA A 39 24.25 10.88 17.23
N PRO A 40 25.21 11.43 17.98
CA PRO A 40 25.36 12.86 18.16
C PRO A 40 26.02 13.53 16.94
N SER A 41 25.49 14.70 16.59
CA SER A 41 26.07 15.59 15.62
C SER A 41 27.38 16.22 16.13
N VAL A 42 28.49 15.94 15.47
CA VAL A 42 29.72 16.72 15.64
C VAL A 42 30.20 17.18 14.27
N CYS A 43 29.83 18.38 13.92
CA CYS A 43 30.47 19.13 12.80
C CYS A 43 31.29 20.25 13.39
N GLY A 44 32.57 20.00 13.66
CA GLY A 44 33.54 20.96 14.11
C GLY A 44 34.28 21.63 12.93
N LYS A 45 34.07 22.92 12.75
CA LYS A 45 34.86 23.75 11.85
C LYS A 45 36.32 23.81 12.34
N ARG A 46 37.28 23.39 11.55
CA ARG A 46 38.71 23.62 11.80
C ARG A 46 39.17 24.88 11.05
N THR A 47 39.42 25.92 11.82
CA THR A 47 40.21 27.09 11.43
C THR A 47 41.69 26.71 11.34
N ARG A 48 42.32 27.10 10.22
CA ARG A 48 43.77 27.07 10.05
C ARG A 48 44.43 28.09 10.99
N ARG A 49 45.35 27.62 11.82
CA ARG A 49 46.41 28.47 12.39
C ARG A 49 47.77 27.82 12.11
N SER A 50 48.60 28.60 11.49
CA SER A 50 50.03 28.39 11.23
C SER A 50 50.80 28.45 12.56
N PHE A 51 51.74 27.53 12.78
CA PHE A 51 52.86 27.71 13.67
C PHE A 51 54.11 27.08 13.07
N ASN A 52 55.12 27.91 12.86
CA ASN A 52 56.46 27.52 12.51
C ASN A 52 57.28 27.26 13.77
N SER A 53 58.24 26.38 13.60
CA SER A 53 59.58 26.25 14.20
C SER A 53 59.78 25.44 15.49
N ILE A 54 60.91 24.68 15.40
CA ILE A 54 61.85 24.16 16.43
C ILE A 54 61.38 22.82 17.07
N ASP A 55 62.03 21.71 16.85
CA ASP A 55 63.37 21.32 17.35
C ASP A 55 63.74 19.86 16.95
N LYS A 56 65.02 19.65 16.76
CA LYS A 56 65.62 18.37 16.37
C LYS A 56 66.01 17.57 17.60
N THR A 57 65.15 16.76 18.17
CA THR A 57 65.55 15.71 19.12
C THR A 57 64.46 14.66 19.44
N VAL A 58 63.70 14.13 18.49
CA VAL A 58 62.77 13.04 18.73
C VAL A 58 62.72 12.05 17.55
N GLY A 59 63.88 11.53 17.15
CA GLY A 59 63.92 10.58 16.03
C GLY A 59 63.49 9.13 16.35
N GLN A 60 63.44 8.74 17.62
CA GLN A 60 63.08 7.35 17.98
C GLN A 60 61.67 7.18 18.57
N ARG A 61 61.06 8.22 19.09
CA ARG A 61 59.65 8.13 19.54
C ARG A 61 58.62 8.20 18.38
N ARG A 62 58.98 8.83 17.24
CA ARG A 62 58.10 8.98 16.07
C ARG A 62 57.89 7.67 15.30
N LYS A 63 58.84 6.74 15.31
CA LYS A 63 58.67 5.43 14.61
C LYS A 63 57.64 4.52 15.29
N ARG A 64 57.59 4.46 16.62
CA ARG A 64 56.59 3.68 17.36
C ARG A 64 55.18 4.25 17.24
N SER A 65 55.06 5.59 17.25
CA SER A 65 53.77 6.27 17.05
C SER A 65 53.20 6.13 15.64
N ALA A 66 54.06 6.05 14.60
CA ALA A 66 53.60 5.81 13.23
C ALA A 66 53.17 4.33 12.97
N GLU A 67 53.82 3.37 13.64
CA GLU A 67 53.41 1.95 13.59
C GLU A 67 52.11 1.72 14.35
N ASP A 68 51.92 2.39 15.47
CA ASP A 68 50.65 2.29 16.24
C ASP A 68 49.48 3.02 15.53
N LEU A 69 49.74 4.13 14.85
CA LEU A 69 48.75 4.77 13.98
C LEU A 69 48.40 3.90 12.76
N ASN A 70 49.40 3.29 12.13
CA ASN A 70 49.15 2.33 11.05
C ASN A 70 48.45 1.04 11.50
N LYS A 71 48.66 0.58 12.75
CA LYS A 71 47.86 -0.49 13.34
C LYS A 71 46.45 -0.08 13.71
N LEU A 72 46.28 1.17 14.14
CA LEU A 72 44.95 1.72 14.39
C LEU A 72 44.16 1.90 13.09
N ASP A 73 44.79 2.43 12.02
CA ASP A 73 44.17 2.56 10.69
C ASP A 73 43.81 1.17 10.10
N ARG A 74 44.67 0.15 10.23
CA ARG A 74 44.32 -1.21 9.82
C ARG A 74 43.22 -1.83 10.67
N ARG A 75 43.05 -1.46 11.94
CA ARG A 75 41.94 -1.89 12.81
C ARG A 75 40.64 -1.15 12.50
N VAL A 76 40.72 0.09 12.00
CA VAL A 76 39.55 0.87 11.55
C VAL A 76 39.08 0.40 10.18
N GLU A 77 39.99 0.06 9.25
CA GLU A 77 39.63 -0.55 7.96
C GLU A 77 38.96 -1.93 8.12
N SER A 78 39.31 -2.69 9.18
CA SER A 78 38.68 -4.00 9.47
C SER A 78 37.26 -3.88 10.04
N ARG A 79 36.71 -2.68 10.27
CA ARG A 79 35.37 -2.46 10.84
C ARG A 79 34.39 -1.76 9.89
N ASP A 80 34.73 -1.56 8.63
CA ASP A 80 33.77 -1.04 7.64
C ASP A 80 32.85 -2.16 7.15
N LEU A 81 31.96 -2.59 8.04
CA LEU A 81 30.96 -3.63 7.78
C LEU A 81 29.99 -3.20 6.69
N ILE A 82 29.76 -1.90 6.53
CA ILE A 82 28.83 -1.35 5.54
C ILE A 82 29.39 -1.54 4.13
N SER A 83 30.69 -1.30 3.93
CA SER A 83 31.33 -1.54 2.64
C SER A 83 31.53 -3.04 2.33
N GLN A 84 31.39 -3.94 3.31
CA GLN A 84 31.49 -5.39 3.12
C GLN A 84 30.15 -6.04 2.77
N LEU A 85 29.04 -5.32 2.84
CA LEU A 85 27.72 -5.85 2.49
C LEU A 85 27.70 -6.44 1.06
N PRO A 86 26.98 -7.54 0.83
CA PRO A 86 26.76 -8.07 -0.51
C PRO A 86 26.15 -7.02 -1.43
N GLU A 87 26.50 -7.03 -2.72
CA GLU A 87 26.08 -6.01 -3.69
C GLU A 87 24.54 -5.85 -3.76
N HIS A 88 23.81 -6.98 -3.74
CA HIS A 88 22.35 -6.96 -3.76
C HIS A 88 21.74 -6.26 -2.53
N ILE A 89 22.39 -6.34 -1.36
CA ILE A 89 21.97 -5.64 -0.15
C ILE A 89 22.23 -4.14 -0.30
N ILE A 90 23.38 -3.75 -0.86
CA ILE A 90 23.67 -2.33 -1.13
C ILE A 90 22.69 -1.78 -2.15
N HIS A 91 22.38 -2.51 -3.23
CA HIS A 91 21.34 -2.13 -4.19
C HIS A 91 19.96 -1.99 -3.53
N HIS A 92 19.62 -2.88 -2.60
CA HIS A 92 18.39 -2.78 -1.83
C HIS A 92 18.37 -1.52 -0.97
N ILE A 93 19.44 -1.23 -0.23
CA ILE A 93 19.59 0.01 0.56
C ILE A 93 19.42 1.24 -0.33
N LEU A 94 20.14 1.29 -1.47
CA LEU A 94 20.01 2.39 -2.43
C LEU A 94 18.58 2.55 -2.95
N SER A 95 17.84 1.45 -3.13
CA SER A 95 16.45 1.47 -3.59
C SER A 95 15.48 2.05 -2.57
N LEU A 96 15.80 1.95 -1.27
CA LEU A 96 15.02 2.50 -0.17
C LEU A 96 15.25 4.00 0.03
N LEU A 97 16.34 4.55 -0.52
CA LEU A 97 16.62 5.99 -0.43
C LEU A 97 15.55 6.80 -1.16
N ARG A 98 15.20 7.93 -0.59
CA ARG A 98 14.05 8.73 -1.03
C ARG A 98 14.23 9.35 -2.40
N ASP A 99 15.46 9.74 -2.76
CA ASP A 99 15.75 10.37 -4.06
C ASP A 99 17.15 10.01 -4.62
N ALA A 100 17.37 10.39 -5.90
CA ALA A 100 18.63 10.16 -6.59
C ALA A 100 19.82 10.90 -5.96
N LYS A 101 19.58 12.03 -5.28
CA LYS A 101 20.62 12.83 -4.65
C LYS A 101 21.14 12.16 -3.38
N ASP A 102 20.25 11.57 -2.58
CA ASP A 102 20.64 10.79 -1.41
C ASP A 102 21.40 9.53 -1.81
N ALA A 103 20.95 8.85 -2.88
CA ALA A 103 21.69 7.73 -3.45
C ALA A 103 23.08 8.14 -3.94
N ALA A 104 23.21 9.30 -4.60
CA ALA A 104 24.50 9.83 -5.05
C ALA A 104 25.45 10.16 -3.88
N ARG A 105 24.91 10.68 -2.77
CA ARG A 105 25.73 10.97 -1.55
C ARG A 105 26.38 9.71 -0.98
N THR A 106 25.76 8.54 -1.11
CA THR A 106 26.36 7.29 -0.65
C THR A 106 27.63 6.93 -1.41
N SER A 107 27.84 7.47 -2.62
CA SER A 107 29.08 7.28 -3.38
C SER A 107 30.33 7.82 -2.70
N CYS A 108 30.17 8.69 -1.69
CA CYS A 108 31.26 9.21 -0.87
C CYS A 108 31.72 8.24 0.23
N LEU A 109 30.94 7.19 0.55
CA LEU A 109 31.25 6.25 1.63
C LEU A 109 32.48 5.40 1.33
N SER A 110 32.61 4.85 0.12
CA SER A 110 33.79 4.11 -0.31
C SER A 110 33.87 4.01 -1.85
N ARG A 111 35.01 3.54 -2.37
CA ARG A 111 35.18 3.25 -3.81
C ARG A 111 34.18 2.20 -4.29
N ARG A 112 33.90 1.19 -3.46
CA ARG A 112 32.91 0.15 -3.76
C ARG A 112 31.49 0.72 -3.83
N TRP A 113 31.08 1.55 -2.88
CA TRP A 113 29.78 2.22 -2.91
C TRP A 113 29.62 3.11 -4.15
N ARG A 114 30.70 3.79 -4.55
CA ARG A 114 30.70 4.57 -5.79
C ARG A 114 30.49 3.70 -7.02
N GLN A 115 31.16 2.54 -7.12
CA GLN A 115 30.98 1.59 -8.22
C GLN A 115 29.53 1.06 -8.26
N ILE A 116 29.00 0.64 -7.10
CA ILE A 116 27.64 0.13 -7.00
C ILE A 116 26.62 1.23 -7.32
N TRP A 117 26.85 2.47 -6.85
CA TRP A 117 25.95 3.58 -7.19
C TRP A 117 25.99 3.89 -8.71
N THR A 118 27.12 3.81 -9.37
CA THR A 118 27.19 4.00 -10.83
C THR A 118 26.46 2.91 -11.60
N SER A 119 26.36 1.69 -11.04
CA SER A 119 25.54 0.61 -11.59
C SER A 119 24.05 0.71 -11.18
N PHE A 120 23.70 1.64 -10.27
CA PHE A 120 22.35 1.80 -9.75
C PHE A 120 21.44 2.45 -10.78
N SER A 121 20.53 1.66 -11.29
CA SER A 121 19.72 1.98 -12.47
C SER A 121 18.33 2.54 -12.16
N ILE A 122 18.09 2.98 -10.91
CA ILE A 122 16.80 3.55 -10.48
C ILE A 122 16.92 5.07 -10.38
N LEU A 123 16.24 5.80 -11.27
CA LEU A 123 16.19 7.26 -11.27
C LEU A 123 14.88 7.74 -10.64
N LYS A 124 14.97 8.44 -9.52
CA LYS A 124 13.82 9.00 -8.80
C LYS A 124 13.95 10.53 -8.77
N TYR A 125 12.97 11.21 -9.36
CA TYR A 125 12.90 12.66 -9.39
C TYR A 125 11.61 13.11 -8.70
N ASP A 126 11.77 13.79 -7.57
CA ASP A 126 10.69 14.33 -6.76
C ASP A 126 10.77 15.85 -6.78
N GLN A 127 9.75 16.49 -7.36
CA GLN A 127 9.74 17.93 -7.58
C GLN A 127 9.78 18.70 -6.26
N ASP A 128 9.08 18.28 -5.22
CA ASP A 128 9.04 18.99 -3.95
C ASP A 128 10.41 18.98 -3.27
N LYS A 129 11.10 17.85 -3.26
CA LYS A 129 12.40 17.72 -2.59
C LYS A 129 13.51 18.54 -3.24
N ILE A 130 13.42 18.77 -4.55
CA ILE A 130 14.39 19.59 -5.27
C ILE A 130 14.12 21.07 -4.99
N GLN A 131 12.86 21.44 -4.76
CA GLN A 131 12.41 22.80 -4.50
C GLN A 131 12.59 23.26 -3.04
N GLU A 132 12.58 22.34 -2.07
CA GLU A 132 12.70 22.67 -0.63
C GLU A 132 14.09 23.20 -0.23
N GLN A 133 15.13 22.95 -1.03
CA GLN A 133 16.52 23.24 -0.65
C GLN A 133 16.96 24.67 -0.93
N GLU A 134 16.17 25.46 -1.65
CA GLU A 134 16.52 26.84 -1.98
C GLU A 134 15.39 27.78 -1.59
N GLY A 135 15.65 28.59 -0.56
CA GLY A 135 14.68 29.51 0.01
C GLY A 135 14.04 30.42 -1.05
N CYS A 136 12.80 30.77 -0.82
CA CYS A 136 12.01 31.86 -1.41
C CYS A 136 12.21 32.19 -2.91
N LEU A 137 12.35 31.18 -3.79
CA LEU A 137 12.32 31.38 -5.24
C LEU A 137 10.88 31.34 -5.76
N ASP A 138 10.60 32.15 -6.78
CA ASP A 138 9.34 32.10 -7.52
C ASP A 138 9.08 30.70 -8.12
N MET A 139 7.80 30.33 -8.26
CA MET A 139 7.37 29.01 -8.77
C MET A 139 7.94 28.71 -10.17
N SER A 140 8.10 29.74 -11.02
CA SER A 140 8.68 29.58 -12.36
C SER A 140 10.16 29.17 -12.30
N ASN A 141 10.93 29.80 -11.42
CA ASN A 141 12.34 29.48 -11.21
C ASN A 141 12.52 28.07 -10.63
N LYS A 142 11.69 27.70 -9.65
CA LYS A 142 11.70 26.35 -9.07
C LYS A 142 11.43 25.28 -10.12
N GLN A 143 10.49 25.54 -11.04
CA GLN A 143 10.18 24.60 -12.10
C GLN A 143 11.30 24.49 -13.14
N MET A 144 11.96 25.61 -13.47
CA MET A 144 13.11 25.61 -14.36
C MET A 144 14.28 24.81 -13.77
N MET A 145 14.60 25.03 -12.50
CA MET A 145 15.64 24.27 -11.78
C MET A 145 15.36 22.77 -11.76
N PHE A 146 14.11 22.38 -11.53
CA PHE A 146 13.73 20.95 -11.60
C PHE A 146 13.98 20.37 -12.99
N LYS A 147 13.59 21.08 -14.06
CA LYS A 147 13.83 20.65 -15.44
C LYS A 147 15.32 20.47 -15.72
N ASP A 148 16.12 21.46 -15.38
CA ASP A 148 17.57 21.46 -15.59
C ASP A 148 18.25 20.33 -14.81
N PHE A 149 17.81 20.10 -13.57
CA PHE A 149 18.33 19.02 -12.74
C PHE A 149 18.06 17.64 -13.40
N VAL A 150 16.82 17.39 -13.85
CA VAL A 150 16.46 16.11 -14.49
C VAL A 150 17.20 15.95 -15.82
N ASP A 151 17.26 17.00 -16.64
CA ASP A 151 17.95 17.00 -17.93
C ASP A 151 19.45 16.70 -17.78
N ASN A 152 20.13 17.37 -16.86
CA ASN A 152 21.55 17.17 -16.59
C ASN A 152 21.83 15.78 -16.00
N SER A 153 20.97 15.32 -15.09
CA SER A 153 21.08 13.98 -14.52
C SER A 153 20.92 12.87 -15.57
N LEU A 154 19.92 12.97 -16.42
CA LEU A 154 19.71 12.02 -17.53
C LEU A 154 20.85 12.06 -18.55
N LYS A 155 21.32 13.27 -18.90
CA LYS A 155 22.46 13.45 -19.81
C LYS A 155 23.72 12.78 -19.26
N SER A 156 24.05 13.03 -18.00
CA SER A 156 25.19 12.41 -17.31
C SER A 156 25.08 10.88 -17.29
N HIS A 157 23.88 10.34 -17.07
CA HIS A 157 23.62 8.90 -17.05
C HIS A 157 23.88 8.27 -18.44
N LEU A 158 23.44 8.94 -19.50
CA LEU A 158 23.65 8.49 -20.88
C LEU A 158 25.13 8.55 -21.30
N GLU A 159 25.82 9.64 -20.95
CA GLU A 159 27.25 9.82 -21.25
C GLU A 159 28.11 8.72 -20.60
N GLN A 160 27.72 8.29 -19.39
CA GLN A 160 28.35 7.19 -18.66
C GLN A 160 27.88 5.79 -19.15
N LYS A 161 26.99 5.72 -20.13
CA LYS A 161 26.40 4.48 -20.68
C LYS A 161 25.74 3.60 -19.61
N LEU A 162 25.16 4.21 -18.58
CA LEU A 162 24.48 3.51 -17.49
C LEU A 162 23.08 3.07 -17.93
N SER A 163 22.66 1.89 -17.50
CA SER A 163 21.31 1.40 -17.78
C SER A 163 20.26 2.12 -16.93
N ILE A 164 19.06 2.33 -17.46
CA ILE A 164 17.92 2.88 -16.72
C ILE A 164 16.91 1.75 -16.56
N GLN A 165 16.86 1.12 -15.39
CA GLN A 165 15.89 0.05 -15.13
C GLN A 165 14.54 0.61 -14.67
N LYS A 166 14.56 1.69 -13.87
CA LYS A 166 13.35 2.31 -13.34
C LYS A 166 13.43 3.83 -13.41
N LEU A 167 12.36 4.46 -13.89
CA LEU A 167 12.16 5.89 -13.84
C LEU A 167 10.96 6.23 -12.96
N VAL A 168 11.18 7.06 -11.93
CA VAL A 168 10.13 7.57 -11.05
C VAL A 168 10.07 9.10 -11.19
N LEU A 169 8.91 9.61 -11.56
CA LEU A 169 8.62 11.04 -11.66
C LEU A 169 7.48 11.41 -10.70
N HIS A 170 7.79 12.19 -9.67
CA HIS A 170 6.80 12.78 -8.78
C HIS A 170 6.68 14.27 -9.06
N ILE A 171 5.53 14.69 -9.59
CA ILE A 171 5.26 16.04 -10.08
C ILE A 171 4.10 16.64 -9.28
N THR A 172 4.37 17.68 -8.54
CA THR A 172 3.38 18.36 -7.67
C THR A 172 2.84 19.66 -8.27
N ALA A 173 3.62 20.29 -9.16
CA ALA A 173 3.23 21.47 -9.91
C ALA A 173 3.32 21.20 -11.41
N TYR A 174 2.27 20.57 -11.96
CA TYR A 174 2.19 20.22 -13.37
C TYR A 174 1.63 21.36 -14.20
N ASP A 175 2.32 21.68 -15.30
CA ASP A 175 1.83 22.51 -16.39
C ASP A 175 2.09 21.88 -17.77
N PHE A 176 1.55 22.48 -18.83
CA PHE A 176 1.73 21.95 -20.19
C PHE A 176 3.16 22.09 -20.72
N THR A 177 3.96 23.01 -20.19
CA THR A 177 5.36 23.18 -20.61
C THR A 177 6.19 22.00 -20.10
N LEU A 178 5.93 21.55 -18.87
CA LEU A 178 6.58 20.40 -18.26
C LEU A 178 6.24 19.08 -19.01
N ALA A 179 5.07 18.98 -19.61
CA ALA A 179 4.66 17.79 -20.36
C ALA A 179 5.65 17.40 -21.47
N ARG A 180 6.21 18.39 -22.18
CA ARG A 180 7.21 18.12 -23.23
C ARG A 180 8.50 17.54 -22.66
N HIS A 181 8.95 18.05 -21.53
CA HIS A 181 10.13 17.54 -20.82
C HIS A 181 9.87 16.12 -20.31
N MET A 182 8.74 15.88 -19.65
CA MET A 182 8.36 14.54 -19.19
C MET A 182 8.33 13.52 -20.33
N ASN A 183 7.72 13.88 -21.46
CA ASN A 183 7.70 13.03 -22.65
C ASN A 183 9.12 12.71 -23.15
N ARG A 184 10.02 13.70 -23.16
CA ARG A 184 11.42 13.51 -23.55
C ARG A 184 12.13 12.57 -22.55
N TRP A 185 12.00 12.78 -21.26
CA TRP A 185 12.62 11.94 -20.21
C TRP A 185 12.16 10.49 -20.29
N ILE A 186 10.85 10.28 -20.44
CA ILE A 186 10.26 8.95 -20.60
C ILE A 186 10.79 8.28 -21.89
N ASN A 187 10.82 9.01 -23.01
CA ASN A 187 11.32 8.48 -24.28
C ASN A 187 12.80 8.11 -24.20
N VAL A 188 13.61 8.90 -23.51
CA VAL A 188 15.03 8.58 -23.26
C VAL A 188 15.14 7.28 -22.45
N ALA A 189 14.36 7.14 -21.38
CA ALA A 189 14.37 5.95 -20.55
C ALA A 189 13.91 4.69 -21.33
N ILE A 190 12.87 4.80 -22.17
CA ILE A 190 12.41 3.72 -23.03
C ILE A 190 13.50 3.28 -24.01
N LYS A 191 14.20 4.22 -24.65
CA LYS A 191 15.32 3.91 -25.55
C LYS A 191 16.47 3.17 -24.86
N ASN A 192 16.59 3.33 -23.54
CA ASN A 192 17.57 2.63 -22.69
C ASN A 192 17.00 1.38 -22.01
N ASN A 193 15.98 0.75 -22.60
CA ASN A 193 15.39 -0.51 -22.16
C ASN A 193 14.85 -0.50 -20.74
N MET A 194 14.27 0.62 -20.30
CA MET A 194 13.63 0.76 -19.00
C MET A 194 12.58 -0.34 -18.77
N LYS A 195 12.59 -0.92 -17.57
CA LYS A 195 11.66 -1.99 -17.15
C LYS A 195 10.46 -1.45 -16.34
N GLU A 196 10.68 -0.43 -15.51
CA GLU A 196 9.61 0.11 -14.67
C GLU A 196 9.45 1.62 -14.87
N LEU A 197 8.22 2.04 -15.14
CA LEU A 197 7.83 3.45 -15.18
C LEU A 197 6.83 3.76 -14.08
N ASP A 198 7.17 4.74 -13.24
CA ASP A 198 6.31 5.25 -12.17
C ASP A 198 6.13 6.77 -12.34
N VAL A 199 4.93 7.18 -12.73
CA VAL A 199 4.60 8.60 -12.95
C VAL A 199 3.48 8.99 -11.99
N ASN A 200 3.80 9.87 -11.05
CA ASN A 200 2.85 10.44 -10.12
C ASN A 200 2.72 11.95 -10.35
N VAL A 201 1.57 12.36 -10.86
CA VAL A 201 1.24 13.77 -11.09
C VAL A 201 0.12 14.17 -10.16
N VAL A 202 0.37 15.14 -9.28
CA VAL A 202 -0.66 15.72 -8.42
C VAL A 202 -1.58 16.58 -9.27
N VAL A 203 -2.83 16.14 -9.45
CA VAL A 203 -3.80 16.83 -10.29
C VAL A 203 -4.35 18.05 -9.54
N LYS A 204 -4.08 19.22 -10.09
CA LYS A 204 -4.74 20.50 -9.71
C LYS A 204 -5.55 20.99 -10.92
N GLU A 205 -6.73 21.58 -10.68
CA GLU A 205 -7.53 22.26 -11.71
C GLU A 205 -7.89 21.38 -12.94
N ARG A 206 -8.13 20.09 -12.78
CA ARG A 206 -8.49 19.15 -13.88
C ARG A 206 -7.43 19.05 -15.00
N LYS A 207 -6.20 19.52 -14.79
CA LYS A 207 -5.09 19.42 -15.75
C LYS A 207 -4.40 18.07 -15.57
N HIS A 208 -4.71 17.13 -16.45
CA HIS A 208 -4.08 15.79 -16.43
C HIS A 208 -2.92 15.71 -17.40
N TYR A 209 -1.83 15.12 -16.96
CA TYR A 209 -0.75 14.72 -17.85
C TYR A 209 -1.19 13.58 -18.76
N SER A 210 -1.06 13.74 -20.08
CA SER A 210 -1.35 12.68 -21.03
C SER A 210 -0.09 11.87 -21.31
N LEU A 211 -0.13 10.57 -21.01
CA LEU A 211 0.98 9.65 -21.25
C LEU A 211 1.32 9.58 -22.74
N PRO A 212 2.61 9.63 -23.14
CA PRO A 212 3.01 9.50 -24.54
C PRO A 212 2.74 8.09 -25.08
N ARG A 213 2.29 8.00 -26.33
CA ARG A 213 1.97 6.71 -26.98
C ARG A 213 3.16 5.75 -27.05
N THR A 214 4.37 6.27 -27.07
CA THR A 214 5.62 5.48 -27.07
C THR A 214 5.73 4.51 -25.90
N VAL A 215 5.10 4.82 -24.76
CA VAL A 215 5.05 3.91 -23.60
C VAL A 215 4.34 2.61 -23.95
N PHE A 216 3.27 2.68 -24.76
CA PHE A 216 2.51 1.49 -25.17
C PHE A 216 3.22 0.62 -26.22
N ALA A 217 4.31 1.12 -26.78
CA ALA A 217 5.17 0.38 -27.72
C ALA A 217 6.50 -0.09 -27.10
N ALA A 218 6.69 0.14 -25.80
CA ALA A 218 7.93 -0.14 -25.10
C ALA A 218 8.01 -1.60 -24.64
N LYS A 219 8.60 -2.47 -25.45
CA LYS A 219 8.65 -3.94 -25.26
C LYS A 219 9.35 -4.38 -23.96
N SER A 220 10.21 -3.54 -23.37
CA SER A 220 10.98 -3.85 -22.16
C SER A 220 10.21 -3.61 -20.87
N ILE A 221 9.08 -2.90 -20.90
CA ILE A 221 8.34 -2.52 -19.70
C ILE A 221 7.68 -3.75 -19.05
N THR A 222 8.05 -3.99 -17.80
CA THR A 222 7.46 -5.02 -16.91
C THR A 222 6.54 -4.43 -15.87
N GLY A 223 6.73 -3.16 -15.49
CA GLY A 223 5.92 -2.46 -14.51
C GLY A 223 5.52 -1.05 -14.97
N LEU A 224 4.20 -0.78 -14.93
CA LEU A 224 3.64 0.53 -15.24
C LEU A 224 2.76 1.01 -14.09
N ARG A 225 3.23 2.06 -13.39
CA ARG A 225 2.50 2.71 -12.30
C ARG A 225 2.19 4.15 -12.68
N LEU A 226 0.91 4.51 -12.70
CA LEU A 226 0.45 5.84 -13.11
C LEU A 226 -0.50 6.42 -12.06
N HIS A 227 -0.25 7.65 -11.66
CA HIS A 227 -1.12 8.41 -10.78
C HIS A 227 -1.40 9.79 -11.38
N GLY A 228 -2.68 10.20 -11.40
CA GLY A 228 -3.10 11.52 -11.86
C GLY A 228 -2.91 11.76 -13.36
N CYS A 229 -2.76 10.71 -14.14
CA CYS A 229 -2.54 10.78 -15.59
C CYS A 229 -3.84 10.59 -16.38
N LYS A 230 -3.77 10.87 -17.68
CA LYS A 230 -4.78 10.50 -18.67
C LYS A 230 -4.17 9.53 -19.67
N LEU A 231 -4.80 8.39 -19.89
CA LEU A 231 -4.49 7.50 -20.99
C LEU A 231 -5.30 7.95 -22.21
N ARG A 232 -4.59 8.23 -23.31
CA ARG A 232 -5.25 8.52 -24.58
C ARG A 232 -5.64 7.20 -25.23
N SER A 233 -6.73 7.21 -25.96
CA SER A 233 -7.15 6.05 -26.76
C SER A 233 -6.00 5.53 -27.60
N CYS A 234 -5.70 4.24 -27.47
CA CYS A 234 -4.61 3.55 -28.16
C CYS A 234 -5.07 2.13 -28.53
N SER A 235 -5.09 1.85 -29.83
CA SER A 235 -5.45 0.52 -30.34
C SER A 235 -4.23 -0.41 -30.48
N ASP A 236 -3.04 0.15 -30.72
CA ASP A 236 -1.80 -0.61 -30.94
C ASP A 236 -0.94 -0.62 -29.67
N ILE A 237 -1.23 -1.57 -28.79
CA ILE A 237 -0.51 -1.76 -27.53
C ILE A 237 0.41 -2.98 -27.65
N LYS A 238 1.71 -2.76 -27.44
CA LYS A 238 2.78 -3.76 -27.55
C LYS A 238 3.64 -3.81 -26.28
N LEU A 239 3.04 -4.29 -25.19
CA LEU A 239 3.70 -4.45 -23.88
C LEU A 239 3.77 -5.94 -23.48
N PRO A 240 4.45 -6.80 -24.25
CA PRO A 240 4.43 -8.25 -24.05
C PRO A 240 5.03 -8.70 -22.72
N GLN A 241 5.86 -7.87 -22.09
CA GLN A 241 6.52 -8.17 -20.82
C GLN A 241 5.84 -7.54 -19.60
N LEU A 242 4.71 -6.85 -19.79
CA LEU A 242 4.03 -6.18 -18.67
C LEU A 242 3.49 -7.19 -17.66
N GLN A 243 3.96 -7.08 -16.41
CA GLN A 243 3.58 -7.92 -15.28
C GLN A 243 2.74 -7.14 -14.25
N LYS A 244 3.02 -5.85 -14.08
CA LYS A 244 2.36 -5.02 -13.05
C LYS A 244 1.76 -3.77 -13.67
N LEU A 245 0.44 -3.64 -13.56
CA LEU A 245 -0.29 -2.45 -13.99
C LEU A 245 -1.01 -1.83 -12.78
N TYR A 246 -0.58 -0.64 -12.36
CA TYR A 246 -1.17 0.11 -11.26
C TYR A 246 -1.61 1.49 -11.74
N LEU A 247 -2.93 1.72 -11.76
CA LEU A 247 -3.55 2.98 -12.16
C LEU A 247 -4.28 3.60 -10.98
N ARG A 248 -3.89 4.81 -10.58
CA ARG A 248 -4.53 5.55 -9.48
C ARG A 248 -4.90 6.96 -9.93
N LYS A 249 -6.16 7.35 -9.72
CA LYS A 249 -6.69 8.65 -10.18
C LYS A 249 -6.39 8.90 -11.66
N VAL A 250 -6.48 7.85 -12.47
CA VAL A 250 -6.22 7.91 -13.91
C VAL A 250 -7.55 8.00 -14.65
N ARG A 251 -7.60 8.92 -15.62
CA ARG A 251 -8.72 8.98 -16.56
C ARG A 251 -8.42 8.03 -17.72
N VAL A 252 -9.23 6.99 -17.85
CA VAL A 252 -9.10 5.96 -18.88
C VAL A 252 -10.29 5.97 -19.83
N ASP A 253 -10.11 5.33 -20.94
CA ASP A 253 -11.15 4.96 -21.89
C ASP A 253 -11.31 3.44 -21.84
N GLN A 254 -12.54 2.96 -21.90
CA GLN A 254 -12.90 1.54 -21.79
C GLN A 254 -12.10 0.67 -22.76
N GLN A 255 -12.09 1.04 -24.04
CA GLN A 255 -11.40 0.28 -25.08
C GLN A 255 -9.89 0.18 -24.86
N THR A 256 -9.28 1.23 -24.31
CA THR A 256 -7.84 1.22 -24.00
C THR A 256 -7.51 0.21 -22.90
N ILE A 257 -8.37 0.05 -21.90
CA ILE A 257 -8.16 -0.96 -20.84
C ILE A 257 -8.37 -2.36 -21.39
N GLU A 258 -9.39 -2.60 -22.20
CA GLU A 258 -9.62 -3.87 -22.86
C GLU A 258 -8.43 -4.28 -23.76
N ASN A 259 -7.92 -3.33 -24.54
CA ASN A 259 -6.74 -3.55 -25.37
C ASN A 259 -5.48 -3.83 -24.52
N LEU A 260 -5.30 -3.13 -23.40
CA LEU A 260 -4.20 -3.40 -22.47
C LEU A 260 -4.27 -4.82 -21.90
N ILE A 261 -5.42 -5.24 -21.41
CA ILE A 261 -5.62 -6.56 -20.80
C ILE A 261 -5.38 -7.66 -21.85
N SER A 262 -5.94 -7.51 -23.06
CA SER A 262 -5.81 -8.51 -24.12
C SER A 262 -4.40 -8.59 -24.72
N SER A 263 -3.66 -7.48 -24.74
CA SER A 263 -2.31 -7.42 -25.34
C SER A 263 -1.17 -7.73 -24.37
N CYS A 264 -1.47 -7.91 -23.07
CA CYS A 264 -0.46 -8.08 -22.02
C CYS A 264 -0.65 -9.39 -21.25
N PRO A 265 -0.33 -10.56 -21.84
CA PRO A 265 -0.66 -11.86 -21.25
C PRO A 265 0.13 -12.22 -20.00
N LEU A 266 1.20 -11.49 -19.67
CA LEU A 266 2.05 -11.74 -18.52
C LEU A 266 1.66 -10.94 -17.28
N ILE A 267 0.51 -10.24 -17.28
CA ILE A 267 0.05 -9.49 -16.10
C ILE A 267 -0.19 -10.42 -14.93
N GLU A 268 0.47 -10.09 -13.81
CA GLU A 268 0.40 -10.76 -12.51
C GLU A 268 -0.35 -9.92 -11.47
N ASP A 269 -0.22 -8.58 -11.53
CA ASP A 269 -0.80 -7.65 -10.56
C ASP A 269 -1.51 -6.50 -11.30
N LEU A 270 -2.83 -6.41 -11.10
CA LEU A 270 -3.71 -5.45 -11.78
C LEU A 270 -4.46 -4.60 -10.76
N ARG A 271 -4.24 -3.28 -10.75
CA ARG A 271 -4.87 -2.39 -9.78
C ARG A 271 -5.45 -1.14 -10.40
N PHE A 272 -6.71 -0.87 -10.08
CA PHE A 272 -7.46 0.32 -10.47
C PHE A 272 -7.98 1.03 -9.23
N ILE A 273 -7.46 2.22 -8.92
CA ILE A 273 -7.81 2.96 -7.71
C ILE A 273 -8.24 4.38 -8.07
N TYR A 274 -9.48 4.77 -7.75
CA TYR A 274 -10.06 6.08 -8.11
C TYR A 274 -9.97 6.37 -9.63
N CYS A 275 -10.05 5.35 -10.48
CA CYS A 275 -10.06 5.55 -11.93
C CYS A 275 -11.42 6.00 -12.44
N THR A 276 -11.42 6.80 -13.52
CA THR A 276 -12.63 7.31 -14.15
C THR A 276 -12.69 6.91 -15.62
N GLY A 277 -13.91 6.63 -16.13
CA GLY A 277 -14.15 6.23 -17.52
C GLY A 277 -14.18 4.72 -17.77
N LEU A 278 -14.01 3.90 -16.74
CA LEU A 278 -14.16 2.45 -16.79
C LEU A 278 -15.58 2.08 -16.38
N LYS A 279 -16.38 1.51 -17.29
CA LYS A 279 -17.76 1.06 -17.03
C LYS A 279 -17.80 -0.39 -16.59
N ASP A 280 -17.06 -1.24 -17.29
CA ASP A 280 -16.97 -2.67 -17.04
C ASP A 280 -15.51 -3.10 -16.99
N LEU A 281 -15.19 -4.04 -16.10
CA LEU A 281 -13.87 -4.65 -16.05
C LEU A 281 -14.01 -6.15 -16.35
N LYS A 282 -13.67 -6.54 -17.57
CA LYS A 282 -13.65 -7.93 -18.01
C LYS A 282 -12.21 -8.41 -18.16
N VAL A 283 -11.82 -9.34 -17.33
CA VAL A 283 -10.48 -9.93 -17.32
C VAL A 283 -10.61 -11.40 -17.69
N SER A 284 -10.05 -11.76 -18.83
CA SER A 284 -9.99 -13.15 -19.32
C SER A 284 -8.61 -13.44 -19.88
N SER A 285 -8.22 -14.68 -19.94
CA SER A 285 -6.97 -15.14 -20.59
C SER A 285 -5.66 -14.72 -19.91
N LEU A 286 -5.71 -14.16 -18.70
CA LEU A 286 -4.51 -13.82 -17.92
C LEU A 286 -4.13 -14.97 -16.99
N LEU A 287 -3.39 -15.95 -17.50
CA LEU A 287 -3.02 -17.16 -16.76
C LEU A 287 -2.03 -16.91 -15.61
N LYS A 288 -1.29 -15.80 -15.64
CA LYS A 288 -0.34 -15.44 -14.57
C LYS A 288 -0.92 -14.48 -13.53
N LEU A 289 -2.17 -14.07 -13.69
CA LEU A 289 -2.79 -13.11 -12.79
C LEU A 289 -2.93 -13.67 -11.38
N ASP A 290 -2.23 -13.06 -10.43
CA ASP A 290 -2.22 -13.40 -9.01
C ASP A 290 -3.08 -12.46 -8.16
N ARG A 291 -3.13 -11.18 -8.55
CA ARG A 291 -3.79 -10.13 -7.78
C ARG A 291 -4.61 -9.18 -8.64
N VAL A 292 -5.83 -8.89 -8.15
CA VAL A 292 -6.68 -7.82 -8.69
C VAL A 292 -7.15 -6.94 -7.53
N GLU A 293 -6.98 -5.62 -7.66
CA GLU A 293 -7.51 -4.61 -6.73
C GLU A 293 -8.29 -3.55 -7.50
N VAL A 294 -9.53 -3.30 -7.09
CA VAL A 294 -10.40 -2.28 -7.72
C VAL A 294 -11.06 -1.45 -6.63
N HIS A 295 -10.65 -0.20 -6.49
CA HIS A 295 -11.13 0.67 -5.41
C HIS A 295 -11.71 1.97 -5.96
N HIS A 296 -12.93 2.33 -5.56
CA HIS A 296 -13.56 3.62 -5.83
C HIS A 296 -13.48 4.07 -7.30
N CYS A 297 -13.70 3.14 -8.22
CA CYS A 297 -13.79 3.46 -9.64
C CYS A 297 -15.21 3.90 -9.96
N HIS A 298 -15.39 5.21 -10.12
CA HIS A 298 -16.70 5.80 -10.47
C HIS A 298 -17.23 5.21 -11.78
N VAL A 299 -18.52 4.97 -11.85
CA VAL A 299 -19.26 4.46 -13.04
C VAL A 299 -19.00 2.98 -13.34
N LEU A 300 -18.19 2.27 -12.55
CA LEU A 300 -17.98 0.85 -12.73
C LEU A 300 -19.21 0.05 -12.25
N THR A 301 -19.86 -0.67 -13.16
CA THR A 301 -21.09 -1.42 -12.90
C THR A 301 -20.90 -2.90 -12.83
N GLU A 302 -19.89 -3.45 -13.49
CA GLU A 302 -19.64 -4.87 -13.54
C GLU A 302 -18.14 -5.21 -13.54
N ILE A 303 -17.76 -6.22 -12.77
CA ILE A 303 -16.43 -6.84 -12.77
C ILE A 303 -16.60 -8.32 -13.02
N ILE A 304 -16.00 -8.84 -14.09
CA ILE A 304 -15.94 -10.27 -14.40
C ILE A 304 -14.47 -10.67 -14.52
N VAL A 305 -14.02 -11.58 -13.65
CA VAL A 305 -12.66 -12.10 -13.70
C VAL A 305 -12.65 -13.59 -13.95
N LYS A 306 -12.11 -13.99 -15.11
CA LYS A 306 -11.91 -15.40 -15.49
C LYS A 306 -10.42 -15.72 -15.47
N ALA A 307 -9.85 -15.83 -14.25
CA ALA A 307 -8.44 -16.08 -14.01
C ALA A 307 -8.28 -17.21 -12.96
N PRO A 308 -8.07 -18.45 -13.39
CA PRO A 308 -8.08 -19.62 -12.48
C PRO A 308 -6.95 -19.57 -11.44
N ASN A 309 -5.85 -18.90 -11.72
CA ASN A 309 -4.69 -18.77 -10.82
C ASN A 309 -4.75 -17.54 -9.90
N LEU A 310 -5.82 -16.74 -9.95
CA LEU A 310 -5.98 -15.57 -9.09
C LEU A 310 -6.01 -15.99 -7.61
N GLN A 311 -5.11 -15.42 -6.80
CA GLN A 311 -5.05 -15.72 -5.35
C GLN A 311 -5.64 -14.60 -4.48
N THR A 312 -5.64 -13.36 -4.97
CA THR A 312 -6.11 -12.21 -4.19
C THR A 312 -7.02 -11.32 -5.03
N PHE A 313 -8.22 -11.12 -4.53
CA PHE A 313 -9.15 -10.15 -5.09
C PHE A 313 -9.61 -9.18 -4.00
N TRP A 314 -9.52 -7.87 -4.30
CA TRP A 314 -9.98 -6.82 -3.41
C TRP A 314 -10.79 -5.78 -4.19
N TYR A 315 -12.07 -5.72 -3.86
CA TYR A 315 -12.98 -4.72 -4.39
C TYR A 315 -13.47 -3.78 -3.27
N ARG A 316 -13.46 -2.50 -3.55
CA ARG A 316 -14.07 -1.47 -2.72
C ARG A 316 -14.89 -0.55 -3.59
N GLY A 317 -16.20 -0.64 -3.44
CA GLY A 317 -17.17 0.12 -4.20
C GLY A 317 -17.37 1.55 -3.70
N GLU A 318 -18.41 2.15 -4.21
CA GLU A 318 -18.90 3.47 -3.82
C GLU A 318 -20.40 3.38 -3.57
N LYS A 319 -20.87 3.91 -2.45
CA LYS A 319 -22.27 3.75 -1.96
C LYS A 319 -23.35 4.06 -3.00
N SER A 320 -23.07 4.97 -3.95
CA SER A 320 -24.03 5.44 -4.94
C SER A 320 -24.15 4.57 -6.19
N MET A 321 -23.18 3.67 -6.42
CA MET A 321 -23.09 2.91 -7.68
C MET A 321 -22.83 1.43 -7.38
N PRO A 322 -23.88 0.61 -7.31
CA PRO A 322 -23.74 -0.82 -7.05
C PRO A 322 -23.02 -1.51 -8.20
N CYS A 323 -21.94 -2.23 -7.90
CA CYS A 323 -21.16 -2.98 -8.88
C CYS A 323 -21.32 -4.48 -8.64
N LYS A 324 -21.68 -5.21 -9.70
CA LYS A 324 -21.72 -6.66 -9.71
C LYS A 324 -20.30 -7.21 -9.84
N VAL A 325 -19.97 -8.20 -9.01
CA VAL A 325 -18.66 -8.86 -9.03
C VAL A 325 -18.87 -10.35 -9.30
N ASP A 326 -18.22 -10.88 -10.32
CA ASP A 326 -18.26 -12.29 -10.71
C ASP A 326 -16.84 -12.87 -10.74
N LEU A 327 -16.57 -13.85 -9.87
CA LEU A 327 -15.28 -14.52 -9.66
C LEU A 327 -15.40 -16.05 -9.76
N VAL A 328 -16.52 -16.59 -10.26
CA VAL A 328 -16.80 -18.03 -10.29
C VAL A 328 -15.67 -18.86 -10.93
N ALA A 329 -14.96 -18.30 -11.89
CA ALA A 329 -13.82 -18.95 -12.54
C ALA A 329 -12.47 -18.83 -11.79
N CYS A 330 -12.44 -18.21 -10.60
CA CYS A 330 -11.20 -17.95 -9.85
C CYS A 330 -10.93 -19.02 -8.79
N VAL A 331 -10.85 -20.27 -9.19
CA VAL A 331 -10.78 -21.46 -8.30
C VAL A 331 -9.58 -21.48 -7.34
N SER A 332 -8.51 -20.74 -7.63
CA SER A 332 -7.32 -20.65 -6.77
C SER A 332 -7.38 -19.50 -5.76
N LEU A 333 -8.53 -18.82 -5.62
CA LEU A 333 -8.65 -17.64 -4.78
C LEU A 333 -8.49 -18.01 -3.30
N LYS A 334 -7.54 -17.33 -2.63
CA LYS A 334 -7.24 -17.50 -1.21
C LYS A 334 -7.74 -16.33 -0.36
N ARG A 335 -7.79 -15.15 -0.94
CA ARG A 335 -8.16 -13.91 -0.23
C ARG A 335 -9.20 -13.14 -1.04
N LEU A 336 -10.38 -13.02 -0.47
CA LEU A 336 -11.50 -12.25 -1.03
C LEU A 336 -11.87 -11.12 -0.08
N THR A 337 -11.81 -9.89 -0.56
CA THR A 337 -12.31 -8.70 0.17
C THR A 337 -13.31 -7.98 -0.72
N LEU A 338 -14.53 -7.83 -0.22
CA LEU A 338 -15.63 -7.11 -0.86
C LEU A 338 -16.14 -6.03 0.08
N GLU A 339 -15.99 -4.78 -0.30
CA GLU A 339 -16.59 -3.66 0.41
C GLU A 339 -17.55 -2.92 -0.51
N ASP A 340 -18.81 -2.76 -0.05
CA ASP A 340 -19.86 -2.04 -0.78
C ASP A 340 -20.17 -2.67 -2.17
N ALA A 341 -20.08 -4.00 -2.24
CA ALA A 341 -20.40 -4.77 -3.44
C ALA A 341 -21.92 -5.02 -3.55
N ASN A 342 -22.45 -4.96 -4.78
CA ASN A 342 -23.82 -5.34 -5.07
C ASN A 342 -23.90 -6.87 -5.22
N MET A 343 -24.06 -7.58 -4.11
CA MET A 343 -24.07 -9.02 -4.03
C MET A 343 -25.33 -9.48 -3.31
N THR A 344 -26.14 -10.31 -3.95
CA THR A 344 -27.30 -10.98 -3.33
C THR A 344 -26.89 -12.30 -2.69
N ASP A 345 -27.74 -12.86 -1.85
CA ASP A 345 -27.50 -14.14 -1.17
C ASP A 345 -27.18 -15.28 -2.17
N GLY A 346 -27.97 -15.42 -3.24
CA GLY A 346 -27.72 -16.43 -4.28
C GLY A 346 -26.38 -16.23 -4.98
N MET A 347 -26.05 -14.99 -5.37
CA MET A 347 -24.75 -14.68 -5.99
C MET A 347 -23.57 -14.99 -5.05
N PHE A 348 -23.74 -14.73 -3.76
CA PHE A 348 -22.72 -15.05 -2.77
C PHE A 348 -22.53 -16.56 -2.66
N GLN A 349 -23.62 -17.34 -2.56
CA GLN A 349 -23.54 -18.79 -2.44
C GLN A 349 -22.89 -19.44 -3.68
N ASP A 350 -23.30 -19.03 -4.88
CA ASP A 350 -22.71 -19.54 -6.13
C ASP A 350 -21.21 -19.27 -6.20
N GLN A 351 -20.79 -18.04 -5.85
CA GLN A 351 -19.38 -17.69 -5.84
C GLN A 351 -18.62 -18.41 -4.74
N PHE A 352 -19.14 -18.44 -3.51
CA PHE A 352 -18.47 -19.07 -2.38
C PHE A 352 -18.26 -20.57 -2.62
N ALA A 353 -19.25 -21.25 -3.19
CA ALA A 353 -19.15 -22.66 -3.57
C ALA A 353 -18.05 -22.92 -4.63
N SER A 354 -17.79 -21.95 -5.50
CA SER A 354 -16.75 -22.03 -6.54
C SER A 354 -15.33 -21.70 -6.05
N LEU A 355 -15.14 -21.33 -4.77
CA LEU A 355 -13.86 -20.86 -4.21
C LEU A 355 -13.30 -21.83 -3.15
N PRO A 356 -12.93 -23.07 -3.50
CA PRO A 356 -12.58 -24.12 -2.53
C PRO A 356 -11.28 -23.85 -1.76
N LEU A 357 -10.43 -22.94 -2.23
CA LEU A 357 -9.15 -22.60 -1.60
C LEU A 357 -9.20 -21.34 -0.74
N LEU A 358 -10.40 -20.80 -0.48
CA LEU A 358 -10.55 -19.54 0.24
C LEU A 358 -10.11 -19.66 1.71
N GLU A 359 -9.11 -18.88 2.09
CA GLU A 359 -8.57 -18.81 3.46
C GLU A 359 -9.01 -17.56 4.21
N LYS A 360 -9.26 -16.46 3.49
CA LYS A 360 -9.65 -15.17 4.08
C LYS A 360 -10.82 -14.57 3.31
N LEU A 361 -11.90 -14.31 4.04
CA LEU A 361 -13.10 -13.63 3.53
C LEU A 361 -13.36 -12.37 4.33
N ASP A 362 -13.46 -11.22 3.67
CA ASP A 362 -13.86 -9.94 4.25
C ASP A 362 -15.07 -9.41 3.47
N LEU A 363 -16.21 -9.31 4.13
CA LEU A 363 -17.44 -8.73 3.63
C LEU A 363 -17.75 -7.47 4.45
N SER A 364 -17.67 -6.33 3.82
CA SER A 364 -17.89 -5.04 4.47
C SER A 364 -18.93 -4.24 3.70
N LYS A 365 -19.94 -3.70 4.38
CA LYS A 365 -21.02 -2.88 3.80
C LYS A 365 -21.78 -3.54 2.63
N CYS A 366 -21.76 -4.86 2.55
CA CYS A 366 -22.51 -5.62 1.55
C CYS A 366 -24.00 -5.68 1.96
N ASN A 367 -24.73 -4.58 1.73
CA ASN A 367 -26.07 -4.38 2.28
C ASN A 367 -27.18 -5.17 1.58
N ASN A 368 -26.90 -5.82 0.45
CA ASN A 368 -27.87 -6.68 -0.23
C ASN A 368 -27.82 -8.13 0.26
N LEU A 369 -26.85 -8.48 1.10
CA LEU A 369 -26.81 -9.77 1.80
C LEU A 369 -27.78 -9.78 2.97
N LYS A 370 -28.63 -10.80 3.03
CA LYS A 370 -29.60 -11.03 4.11
C LYS A 370 -29.33 -12.33 4.85
N ASN A 371 -29.23 -13.45 4.12
CA ASN A 371 -29.03 -14.77 4.69
C ASN A 371 -27.90 -15.47 3.93
N ILE A 372 -26.82 -15.80 4.64
CA ILE A 372 -25.64 -16.41 4.03
C ILE A 372 -25.21 -17.65 4.82
N THR A 373 -24.72 -18.66 4.11
CA THR A 373 -24.10 -19.85 4.68
C THR A 373 -22.61 -19.87 4.30
N ILE A 374 -21.73 -20.05 5.26
CA ILE A 374 -20.29 -20.10 5.09
C ILE A 374 -19.80 -21.44 5.60
N SER A 375 -19.73 -22.45 4.73
CA SER A 375 -19.20 -23.77 5.08
C SER A 375 -17.85 -23.98 4.39
N SER A 376 -16.75 -24.02 5.16
CA SER A 376 -15.40 -24.20 4.63
C SER A 376 -14.40 -24.67 5.67
N ILE A 377 -13.75 -25.79 5.39
CA ILE A 377 -12.65 -26.31 6.22
C ILE A 377 -11.34 -25.54 6.04
N ARG A 378 -11.23 -24.68 5.02
CA ARG A 378 -10.01 -23.92 4.72
C ARG A 378 -10.05 -22.49 5.21
N LEU A 379 -11.23 -21.97 5.55
CA LEU A 379 -11.39 -20.60 5.99
C LEU A 379 -10.72 -20.41 7.36
N LYS A 380 -9.72 -19.51 7.41
CA LYS A 380 -8.95 -19.17 8.61
C LYS A 380 -9.34 -17.82 9.19
N ARG A 381 -9.79 -16.90 8.34
CA ARG A 381 -10.18 -15.55 8.74
C ARG A 381 -11.49 -15.14 8.08
N LEU A 382 -12.44 -14.73 8.91
CA LEU A 382 -13.71 -14.16 8.49
C LEU A 382 -13.88 -12.76 9.08
N VAL A 383 -14.31 -11.83 8.23
CA VAL A 383 -14.61 -10.46 8.62
C VAL A 383 -15.99 -10.10 8.07
N LEU A 384 -16.91 -9.71 8.94
CA LEU A 384 -18.23 -9.20 8.61
C LEU A 384 -18.38 -7.81 9.22
N ARG A 385 -18.41 -6.76 8.39
CA ARG A 385 -18.46 -5.38 8.89
C ARG A 385 -19.59 -4.60 8.23
N GLU A 386 -20.43 -3.99 9.05
CA GLU A 386 -21.43 -2.99 8.63
C GLU A 386 -22.36 -3.48 7.50
N CYS A 387 -22.59 -4.78 7.39
CA CYS A 387 -23.59 -5.38 6.50
C CYS A 387 -24.97 -5.19 7.13
N LYS A 388 -25.63 -4.04 6.85
CA LYS A 388 -26.80 -3.56 7.62
C LYS A 388 -28.02 -4.48 7.53
N ASN A 389 -28.22 -5.14 6.38
CA ASN A 389 -29.40 -5.95 6.14
C ASN A 389 -29.13 -7.44 6.39
N LEU A 390 -27.94 -7.80 6.88
CA LEU A 390 -27.61 -9.18 7.20
C LEU A 390 -28.41 -9.62 8.42
N MET A 391 -29.29 -10.59 8.23
CA MET A 391 -30.21 -11.15 9.24
C MET A 391 -29.69 -12.46 9.80
N GLU A 392 -29.06 -13.27 8.94
CA GLU A 392 -28.56 -14.58 9.31
C GLU A 392 -27.26 -14.90 8.57
N ALA A 393 -26.27 -15.38 9.31
CA ALA A 393 -25.02 -15.91 8.78
C ALA A 393 -24.69 -17.21 9.52
N ASP A 394 -24.94 -18.34 8.88
CA ASP A 394 -24.57 -19.64 9.42
C ASP A 394 -23.13 -19.98 9.05
N ILE A 395 -22.28 -20.21 10.07
CA ILE A 395 -20.85 -20.38 9.91
C ILE A 395 -20.43 -21.76 10.37
N ASP A 396 -20.09 -22.59 9.39
CA ASP A 396 -19.49 -23.92 9.56
C ASP A 396 -18.04 -23.89 9.05
N ALA A 397 -17.11 -23.40 9.90
CA ALA A 397 -15.71 -23.25 9.58
C ALA A 397 -14.83 -23.71 10.75
N PRO A 398 -14.59 -25.03 10.88
CA PRO A 398 -13.91 -25.62 12.04
C PRO A 398 -12.47 -25.11 12.24
N ASN A 399 -11.80 -24.67 11.17
CA ASN A 399 -10.45 -24.14 11.22
C ASN A 399 -10.39 -22.59 11.25
N LEU A 400 -11.51 -21.94 11.60
CA LEU A 400 -11.58 -20.50 11.70
C LEU A 400 -10.74 -20.00 12.88
N PHE A 401 -9.63 -19.34 12.58
CA PHE A 401 -8.68 -18.84 13.58
C PHE A 401 -9.02 -17.41 14.03
N SER A 402 -9.49 -16.56 13.11
CA SER A 402 -9.76 -15.14 13.38
C SER A 402 -11.14 -14.75 12.88
N PHE A 403 -11.99 -14.20 13.76
CA PHE A 403 -13.29 -13.66 13.40
C PHE A 403 -13.43 -12.21 13.85
N VAL A 404 -13.81 -11.34 12.92
CA VAL A 404 -14.05 -9.92 13.17
C VAL A 404 -15.46 -9.57 12.76
N PHE A 405 -16.25 -9.09 13.69
CA PHE A 405 -17.61 -8.61 13.44
C PHE A 405 -17.76 -7.14 13.86
N LYS A 406 -18.46 -6.35 13.02
CA LYS A 406 -18.91 -5.00 13.34
C LYS A 406 -20.31 -4.78 12.80
N GLY A 407 -21.27 -4.50 13.68
CA GLY A 407 -22.67 -4.27 13.32
C GLY A 407 -23.56 -4.05 14.55
N ASP A 408 -24.84 -3.77 14.32
CA ASP A 408 -25.79 -3.49 15.41
C ASP A 408 -26.38 -4.76 16.02
N LYS A 409 -26.68 -5.74 15.16
CA LYS A 409 -27.29 -7.03 15.51
C LYS A 409 -26.21 -8.10 15.56
N MET A 410 -26.56 -9.27 16.08
CA MET A 410 -25.73 -10.47 16.09
C MET A 410 -26.35 -11.51 15.12
N PRO A 411 -26.09 -11.39 13.81
CA PRO A 411 -26.76 -12.22 12.81
C PRO A 411 -26.08 -13.58 12.61
N PHE A 412 -24.99 -13.89 13.28
CA PHE A 412 -24.19 -15.07 13.04
C PHE A 412 -24.49 -16.18 14.05
N SER A 413 -24.45 -17.40 13.57
CA SER A 413 -24.44 -18.66 14.32
C SER A 413 -23.23 -19.50 13.94
N PHE A 414 -22.78 -20.37 14.83
CA PHE A 414 -21.68 -21.29 14.59
C PHE A 414 -22.17 -22.73 14.78
N SER A 415 -22.08 -23.52 13.73
CA SER A 415 -22.55 -24.92 13.74
C SER A 415 -21.58 -25.83 14.48
N ASN A 416 -20.29 -25.48 14.56
CA ASN A 416 -19.26 -26.28 15.21
C ASN A 416 -18.58 -25.54 16.39
N PRO A 417 -17.98 -26.28 17.35
CA PRO A 417 -17.18 -25.67 18.40
C PRO A 417 -16.08 -24.77 17.80
N LEU A 418 -15.97 -23.56 18.31
CA LEU A 418 -15.04 -22.57 17.79
C LEU A 418 -13.62 -22.82 18.29
N SER A 419 -12.67 -22.91 17.35
CA SER A 419 -11.23 -22.86 17.62
C SER A 419 -10.65 -21.43 17.46
N LEU A 420 -11.48 -20.40 17.70
CA LEU A 420 -11.09 -19.01 17.51
C LEU A 420 -9.96 -18.61 18.47
N ASN A 421 -8.83 -18.22 17.92
CA ASN A 421 -7.73 -17.66 18.69
C ASN A 421 -7.85 -16.12 18.80
N GLU A 422 -8.37 -15.47 17.75
CA GLU A 422 -8.60 -14.04 17.67
C GLU A 422 -10.08 -13.76 17.41
N ALA A 423 -10.75 -13.05 18.31
CA ALA A 423 -12.13 -12.67 18.14
C ALA A 423 -12.34 -11.19 18.46
N GLN A 424 -12.81 -10.42 17.48
CA GLN A 424 -13.11 -9.01 17.66
C GLN A 424 -14.58 -8.74 17.34
N PHE A 425 -15.33 -8.28 18.34
CA PHE A 425 -16.73 -7.88 18.19
C PHE A 425 -16.89 -6.40 18.49
N SER A 426 -17.59 -5.69 17.62
CA SER A 426 -17.94 -4.29 17.79
C SER A 426 -19.44 -4.13 17.53
N PHE A 427 -20.21 -3.99 18.59
CA PHE A 427 -21.65 -3.75 18.55
C PHE A 427 -21.92 -2.27 18.82
N GLY A 428 -22.82 -1.70 18.07
CA GLY A 428 -23.28 -0.34 18.27
C GLY A 428 -23.90 0.23 17.01
N PRO A 429 -24.78 1.23 17.17
CA PRO A 429 -25.49 1.82 16.05
C PRO A 429 -24.51 2.40 15.05
N VAL A 430 -24.65 2.03 13.79
CA VAL A 430 -23.88 2.57 12.69
C VAL A 430 -24.30 4.03 12.42
N HIS A 431 -25.57 4.37 12.75
CA HIS A 431 -26.14 5.72 12.77
C HIS A 431 -27.47 5.69 13.56
N THR A 432 -27.61 6.44 14.64
CA THR A 432 -28.94 6.73 15.20
C THR A 432 -29.01 8.16 15.73
N ASP A 433 -29.91 8.94 15.12
CA ASP A 433 -30.44 10.21 15.62
C ASP A 433 -31.62 10.01 16.61
N SER A 434 -31.85 8.80 17.13
CA SER A 434 -33.02 8.55 17.98
C SER A 434 -32.69 8.58 19.48
N ARG A 435 -33.31 9.55 20.15
CA ARG A 435 -33.15 9.89 21.57
C ARG A 435 -34.01 9.09 22.56
N GLU A 436 -34.72 8.04 22.13
CA GLU A 436 -35.60 7.31 23.06
C GLU A 436 -35.13 5.86 23.24
N PHE A 437 -34.80 5.56 24.48
CA PHE A 437 -34.34 4.26 24.92
C PHE A 437 -35.45 3.60 25.78
N ARG A 438 -36.01 2.48 25.30
CA ARG A 438 -36.79 1.55 26.10
C ARG A 438 -36.18 0.17 26.02
N LEU A 439 -35.86 -0.43 27.16
CA LEU A 439 -35.49 -1.85 27.25
C LEU A 439 -36.71 -2.70 26.87
N GLY A 440 -36.60 -3.45 25.76
CA GLY A 440 -37.61 -4.42 25.33
C GLY A 440 -37.11 -5.86 25.46
N ASP A 441 -38.00 -6.82 25.27
CA ASP A 441 -37.69 -8.27 25.31
C ASP A 441 -36.59 -8.67 24.32
N GLU A 442 -36.42 -7.94 23.22
CA GLU A 442 -35.34 -8.12 22.24
C GLU A 442 -33.95 -7.88 22.85
N ASP A 443 -33.82 -6.97 23.81
CA ASP A 443 -32.54 -6.67 24.44
C ASP A 443 -32.12 -7.81 25.39
N ALA A 444 -33.06 -8.41 26.11
CA ALA A 444 -32.79 -9.55 26.99
C ALA A 444 -32.29 -10.77 26.18
N LEU A 445 -32.91 -11.03 25.03
CA LEU A 445 -32.50 -12.10 24.12
C LEU A 445 -31.10 -11.83 23.54
N TRP A 446 -30.81 -10.58 23.16
CA TRP A 446 -29.48 -10.19 22.65
C TRP A 446 -28.40 -10.42 23.69
N PHE A 447 -28.63 -10.05 24.95
CA PHE A 447 -27.68 -10.28 26.04
C PHE A 447 -27.48 -11.76 26.36
N ALA A 448 -28.55 -12.58 26.28
CA ALA A 448 -28.44 -14.02 26.45
C ALA A 448 -27.54 -14.65 25.37
N ARG A 449 -27.74 -14.27 24.10
CA ARG A 449 -26.90 -14.70 22.98
C ARG A 449 -25.45 -14.24 23.12
N LEU A 450 -25.22 -13.01 23.58
CA LEU A 450 -23.87 -12.50 23.83
C LEU A 450 -23.16 -13.31 24.93
N ARG A 451 -23.87 -13.64 26.00
CA ARG A 451 -23.32 -14.47 27.09
C ARG A 451 -22.91 -15.84 26.58
N GLU A 452 -23.81 -16.52 25.84
CA GLU A 452 -23.51 -17.82 25.23
C GLU A 452 -22.29 -17.76 24.30
N LEU A 453 -22.19 -16.72 23.48
CA LEU A 453 -21.03 -16.51 22.60
C LEU A 453 -19.74 -16.37 23.40
N LEU A 454 -19.74 -15.54 24.45
CA LEU A 454 -18.56 -15.33 25.28
C LEU A 454 -18.14 -16.58 26.05
N GLU A 455 -19.07 -17.41 26.47
CA GLU A 455 -18.79 -18.71 27.08
C GLU A 455 -18.10 -19.66 26.07
N LYS A 456 -18.55 -19.71 24.85
CA LYS A 456 -17.91 -20.47 23.76
C LYS A 456 -16.49 -19.98 23.44
N LEU A 457 -16.23 -18.68 23.66
CA LEU A 457 -14.95 -18.01 23.36
C LEU A 457 -13.99 -17.89 24.54
N LYS A 458 -14.29 -18.50 25.69
CA LYS A 458 -13.43 -18.39 26.89
C LYS A 458 -12.00 -18.87 26.69
N HIS A 459 -11.73 -19.68 25.67
CA HIS A 459 -10.40 -20.19 25.31
C HIS A 459 -9.65 -19.37 24.26
N SER A 460 -10.27 -18.29 23.75
CA SER A 460 -9.61 -17.41 22.77
C SER A 460 -8.51 -16.60 23.43
N ASN A 461 -7.31 -16.52 22.77
CA ASN A 461 -6.16 -15.82 23.32
C ASN A 461 -6.29 -14.29 23.19
N ASP A 462 -6.93 -13.80 22.13
CA ASP A 462 -7.16 -12.38 21.89
C ASP A 462 -8.65 -12.12 21.63
N LEU A 463 -9.38 -11.80 22.71
CA LEU A 463 -10.79 -11.43 22.67
C LEU A 463 -10.95 -9.93 22.88
N LYS A 464 -11.44 -9.23 21.86
CA LYS A 464 -11.76 -7.81 21.91
C LYS A 464 -13.26 -7.59 21.75
N LEU A 465 -13.90 -7.10 22.81
CA LEU A 465 -15.31 -6.73 22.78
C LEU A 465 -15.46 -5.22 22.93
N VAL A 466 -16.12 -4.58 21.97
CA VAL A 466 -16.49 -3.16 22.01
C VAL A 466 -18.00 -3.06 21.83
N VAL A 467 -18.67 -2.59 22.87
CA VAL A 467 -20.12 -2.31 22.84
C VAL A 467 -20.30 -0.81 22.96
N ARG A 468 -20.79 -0.18 21.89
CA ARG A 468 -21.06 1.27 21.83
C ARG A 468 -22.57 1.49 21.86
N SER A 469 -23.16 1.36 23.04
CA SER A 469 -24.61 1.54 23.20
C SER A 469 -24.89 1.97 24.64
N ASN A 470 -25.91 2.77 24.84
CA ASN A 470 -26.50 3.03 26.17
C ASN A 470 -27.01 1.73 26.85
N LYS A 471 -27.16 0.64 26.07
CA LYS A 471 -27.49 -0.72 26.55
C LYS A 471 -26.47 -1.29 27.54
N VAL A 472 -25.22 -0.82 27.53
CA VAL A 472 -24.18 -1.31 28.46
C VAL A 472 -24.45 -0.91 29.88
N PHE A 473 -25.09 0.24 30.14
CA PHE A 473 -25.42 0.68 31.50
C PHE A 473 -26.46 -0.21 32.17
N ALA A 474 -27.42 -0.73 31.44
CA ALA A 474 -28.42 -1.66 31.95
C ALA A 474 -27.83 -3.04 32.32
N PHE A 475 -26.72 -3.45 31.71
CA PHE A 475 -26.07 -4.74 31.95
C PHE A 475 -25.21 -4.76 33.22
N LEU A 476 -24.73 -3.60 33.68
CA LEU A 476 -23.87 -3.47 34.85
C LEU A 476 -24.69 -3.39 36.18
N THR A 477 -26.00 -3.29 36.06
CA THR A 477 -26.93 -3.18 37.22
C THR A 477 -27.66 -4.48 37.56
N PHE A 478 -27.45 -5.53 36.81
CA PHE A 478 -27.87 -6.92 37.05
C PHE A 478 -26.61 -7.78 37.18
#